data_f8db6db93df76a4f3bdab1471013cc70
#
_entry.id   f8db6db93df76a4f3bdab1471013cc70
#
_cell.length_a   1.000
_cell.length_b   1.000
_cell.length_c   1.000
_cell.angle_alpha   90.00
_cell.angle_beta   90.00
_cell.angle_gamma   90.00
#
_symmetry.space_group_name_H-M   'P 1'
#
loop_
_entity.id
_entity.type
_entity.pdbx_description
1 polymer ?
#
loop_
_entity_poly.entity_id
_entity_poly.type
_entity_poly.pdbx_seq_one_letter_code
_entity_poly.pdbx_strand_id
1 'polypeptide(L)'
;MKKLVVLMMAVAFALTGVNAQMPVSPLNEGLKLLRYEKNKSALAFFKDAYEKNSKDPETIFWYGQAILSQNGAGVPEKAIVQTAKELYQKAAGELGNNAWILVGTAHIQLLEAGASADLNAIKQTLEVAITTTLNTKGKFKGKPSQEIVNAIGYIHSEIPTNVGDHQYAIDKLKETISAYEGTPVLPSLYINLGINYLKLGGENGGEAVTAFLEAINRDPQNAYPYYRIGKVYQSQNNVESFDEYFKKSLAVDPKFPSTYFALYQYYADKNTETAKTNLDLFLLNADKDPALDIFNADYLFRAGQYEASLAKSKELESTIGVEALPRIGVLLAYNFDRIGDSIQAKSYIEQFINKSPVDQVLNSDYELAVKVMSKFKGNETVVAGILEKAIAADTVKVNQMKYYKLGADMYEKANMYVDALKWNVSYFNLRAIKDEVYFYKLSSVALNAKDGLFTTDIAKQYITAFPDRQNGYSFNLKGAKLLDTANNLGIQFQAATLQNEFLLKDPVKNKQGLVNNYYVMMGYFNEMKDLEKAIGMCDKVLELMPGEAQTVKIKESLTKNWEILKKMQSNQKPASATPTQNQN
;
A
#
# COMPACT_ATOMS: atom_id res chain seq x y z
N MET A 1 13.73 -23.15 22.32
CA MET A 1 12.69 -23.95 22.96
C MET A 1 12.67 -23.60 24.45
N LYS A 2 11.85 -22.65 24.86
CA LYS A 2 11.50 -22.44 26.27
C LYS A 2 9.98 -22.35 26.32
N LYS A 3 9.37 -23.38 26.91
CA LYS A 3 7.92 -23.47 27.14
C LYS A 3 7.55 -22.46 28.21
N LEU A 4 6.74 -21.46 27.86
CA LEU A 4 6.07 -20.60 28.83
C LEU A 4 4.81 -21.32 29.26
N VAL A 5 4.81 -21.86 30.50
CA VAL A 5 3.66 -22.42 31.16
C VAL A 5 2.88 -21.24 31.73
N VAL A 6 1.74 -20.92 31.12
CA VAL A 6 0.78 -19.97 31.71
C VAL A 6 -0.02 -20.72 32.79
N LEU A 7 0.26 -20.36 34.02
CA LEU A 7 -0.43 -20.85 35.20
C LEU A 7 -1.82 -20.21 35.26
N MET A 8 -2.89 -20.96 34.95
CA MET A 8 -4.26 -20.53 35.23
C MET A 8 -4.48 -20.60 36.74
N MET A 9 -4.43 -19.46 37.43
CA MET A 9 -5.03 -19.32 38.74
C MET A 9 -6.53 -19.02 38.59
N ALA A 10 -7.36 -20.02 38.81
CA ALA A 10 -8.77 -19.83 39.06
C ALA A 10 -8.94 -19.21 40.45
N VAL A 11 -9.08 -17.89 40.51
CA VAL A 11 -9.51 -17.21 41.75
C VAL A 11 -11.04 -17.14 41.71
N ALA A 12 -11.67 -18.04 42.50
CA ALA A 12 -13.08 -17.93 42.83
C ALA A 12 -13.25 -16.74 43.79
N PHE A 13 -13.59 -15.56 43.27
CA PHE A 13 -14.08 -14.45 44.09
C PHE A 13 -15.57 -14.69 44.38
N ALA A 14 -15.89 -14.90 45.64
CA ALA A 14 -17.24 -14.82 46.13
C ALA A 14 -17.76 -13.38 45.96
N LEU A 15 -18.61 -13.18 44.96
CA LEU A 15 -19.30 -11.93 44.67
C LEU A 15 -20.41 -11.71 45.72
N THR A 16 -20.08 -11.05 46.83
CA THR A 16 -21.06 -10.28 47.61
C THR A 16 -20.81 -8.79 47.30
N GLY A 17 -21.02 -8.40 46.07
CA GLY A 17 -21.02 -6.99 45.66
C GLY A 17 -22.47 -6.55 45.50
N VAL A 18 -22.92 -5.60 46.29
CA VAL A 18 -24.14 -4.84 46.03
C VAL A 18 -24.01 -4.23 44.63
N ASN A 19 -24.61 -4.86 43.64
CA ASN A 19 -24.80 -4.27 42.31
C ASN A 19 -25.77 -3.09 42.45
N ALA A 20 -25.23 -1.91 42.78
CA ALA A 20 -25.97 -0.69 42.52
C ALA A 20 -26.03 -0.55 40.99
N GLN A 21 -27.11 -1.04 40.40
CA GLN A 21 -27.41 -0.82 38.98
C GLN A 21 -27.39 0.69 38.76
N MET A 22 -26.52 1.15 37.86
CA MET A 22 -26.57 2.54 37.45
C MET A 22 -27.94 2.83 36.80
N PRO A 23 -28.51 4.03 37.01
CA PRO A 23 -29.79 4.36 36.38
C PRO A 23 -29.65 4.22 34.87
N VAL A 24 -30.60 3.49 34.29
CA VAL A 24 -30.63 3.27 32.84
C VAL A 24 -30.96 4.60 32.18
N SER A 25 -30.01 5.17 31.42
CA SER A 25 -30.26 6.38 30.64
C SER A 25 -31.36 6.11 29.60
N PRO A 26 -32.32 7.02 29.41
CA PRO A 26 -33.30 6.91 28.32
C PRO A 26 -32.68 6.87 26.93
N LEU A 27 -31.41 7.23 26.80
CA LEU A 27 -30.65 7.23 25.54
C LEU A 27 -29.90 5.92 25.28
N ASN A 28 -29.91 4.95 26.22
CA ASN A 28 -29.10 3.71 26.09
C ASN A 28 -29.42 2.91 24.83
N GLU A 29 -30.68 2.86 24.39
CA GLU A 29 -31.02 2.15 23.14
C GLU A 29 -30.37 2.84 21.93
N GLY A 30 -30.41 4.16 21.85
CA GLY A 30 -29.75 4.94 20.81
C GLY A 30 -28.22 4.73 20.81
N LEU A 31 -27.60 4.71 22.00
CA LEU A 31 -26.17 4.43 22.16
C LEU A 31 -25.82 3.02 21.70
N LYS A 32 -26.67 2.03 22.01
CA LYS A 32 -26.53 0.67 21.51
C LYS A 32 -26.61 0.62 19.98
N LEU A 33 -27.57 1.32 19.38
CA LEU A 33 -27.74 1.38 17.92
C LEU A 33 -26.48 1.97 17.23
N LEU A 34 -25.89 3.05 17.77
CA LEU A 34 -24.63 3.60 17.28
C LEU A 34 -23.49 2.55 17.32
N ARG A 35 -23.33 1.85 18.46
CA ARG A 35 -22.30 0.81 18.62
C ARG A 35 -22.53 -0.43 17.72
N TYR A 36 -23.78 -0.67 17.34
CA TYR A 36 -24.18 -1.76 16.45
C TYR A 36 -24.11 -1.35 14.96
N GLU A 37 -23.64 -0.12 14.67
CA GLU A 37 -23.57 0.43 13.31
C GLU A 37 -24.94 0.47 12.61
N LYS A 38 -26.01 0.51 13.41
CA LYS A 38 -27.39 0.71 12.94
C LYS A 38 -27.68 2.21 12.82
N ASN A 39 -26.99 2.85 11.89
CA ASN A 39 -26.88 4.30 11.84
C ASN A 39 -28.19 5.00 11.47
N LYS A 40 -29.00 4.39 10.58
CA LYS A 40 -30.34 4.93 10.23
C LYS A 40 -31.29 4.83 11.42
N SER A 41 -31.27 3.70 12.11
CA SER A 41 -32.07 3.50 13.33
C SER A 41 -31.61 4.41 14.47
N ALA A 42 -30.31 4.58 14.67
CA ALA A 42 -29.74 5.52 15.65
C ALA A 42 -30.14 6.96 15.36
N LEU A 43 -30.03 7.39 14.10
CA LEU A 43 -30.43 8.73 13.68
C LEU A 43 -31.93 8.99 13.94
N ALA A 44 -32.78 8.03 13.59
CA ALA A 44 -34.23 8.16 13.84
C ALA A 44 -34.55 8.24 15.34
N PHE A 45 -33.87 7.40 16.17
CA PHE A 45 -34.02 7.40 17.61
C PHE A 45 -33.62 8.75 18.23
N PHE A 46 -32.42 9.25 17.91
CA PHE A 46 -31.94 10.50 18.50
C PHE A 46 -32.65 11.73 17.96
N LYS A 47 -33.16 11.70 16.71
CA LYS A 47 -34.03 12.73 16.19
C LYS A 47 -35.34 12.83 16.97
N ASP A 48 -36.01 11.70 17.23
CA ASP A 48 -37.25 11.64 18.06
C ASP A 48 -36.96 12.12 19.50
N ALA A 49 -35.84 11.71 20.10
CA ALA A 49 -35.44 12.17 21.41
C ALA A 49 -35.19 13.70 21.44
N TYR A 50 -34.54 14.26 20.43
CA TYR A 50 -34.30 15.69 20.29
C TYR A 50 -35.63 16.47 20.07
N GLU A 51 -36.54 15.97 19.26
CA GLU A 51 -37.84 16.58 19.04
C GLU A 51 -38.67 16.65 20.34
N LYS A 52 -38.53 15.66 21.22
CA LYS A 52 -39.19 15.62 22.55
C LYS A 52 -38.52 16.54 23.56
N ASN A 53 -37.21 16.73 23.49
CA ASN A 53 -36.47 17.58 24.43
C ASN A 53 -35.28 18.27 23.73
N SER A 54 -35.57 19.29 22.94
CA SER A 54 -34.57 20.01 22.14
C SER A 54 -33.58 20.87 22.95
N LYS A 55 -33.76 20.97 24.28
CA LYS A 55 -32.86 21.71 25.19
C LYS A 55 -32.02 20.82 26.06
N ASP A 56 -32.15 19.51 25.99
CA ASP A 56 -31.27 18.59 26.72
C ASP A 56 -29.92 18.46 26.03
N PRO A 57 -28.81 18.92 26.70
CA PRO A 57 -27.51 18.97 26.06
C PRO A 57 -26.96 17.60 25.69
N GLU A 58 -27.24 16.57 26.46
CA GLU A 58 -26.81 15.19 26.18
C GLU A 58 -27.49 14.65 24.93
N THR A 59 -28.80 14.85 24.83
CA THR A 59 -29.59 14.46 23.64
C THR A 59 -29.09 15.19 22.39
N ILE A 60 -28.80 16.49 22.49
CA ILE A 60 -28.26 17.28 21.36
C ILE A 60 -26.90 16.71 20.93
N PHE A 61 -26.00 16.40 21.87
CA PHE A 61 -24.71 15.82 21.57
C PHE A 61 -24.87 14.50 20.81
N TRP A 62 -25.63 13.56 21.33
CA TRP A 62 -25.78 12.25 20.71
C TRP A 62 -26.57 12.32 19.38
N TYR A 63 -27.50 13.25 19.23
CA TYR A 63 -28.13 13.49 17.93
C TYR A 63 -27.13 13.97 16.90
N GLY A 64 -26.23 14.90 17.26
CA GLY A 64 -25.14 15.31 16.40
C GLY A 64 -24.19 14.15 16.04
N GLN A 65 -23.88 13.24 16.97
CA GLN A 65 -23.09 12.04 16.69
C GLN A 65 -23.83 11.09 15.72
N ALA A 66 -25.14 10.92 15.89
CA ALA A 66 -25.94 10.13 14.97
C ALA A 66 -26.04 10.74 13.56
N ILE A 67 -26.04 12.07 13.44
CA ILE A 67 -25.93 12.77 12.16
C ILE A 67 -24.57 12.42 11.52
N LEU A 68 -23.47 12.52 12.26
CA LEU A 68 -22.13 12.25 11.74
C LEU A 68 -21.92 10.78 11.31
N SER A 69 -22.64 9.84 11.92
CA SER A 69 -22.50 8.41 11.61
C SER A 69 -23.32 7.94 10.40
N GLN A 70 -24.11 8.79 9.74
CA GLN A 70 -25.08 8.39 8.70
C GLN A 70 -24.49 7.55 7.58
N ASN A 71 -23.28 7.86 7.12
CA ASN A 71 -22.62 7.18 6.01
C ASN A 71 -21.71 6.01 6.44
N GLY A 72 -21.82 5.55 7.69
CA GLY A 72 -21.02 4.46 8.20
C GLY A 72 -19.61 4.86 8.65
N ALA A 73 -18.70 3.91 8.62
CA ALA A 73 -17.32 4.13 9.04
C ALA A 73 -16.53 5.01 8.05
N GLY A 74 -15.76 5.94 8.58
CA GLY A 74 -14.91 6.84 7.79
C GLY A 74 -15.12 8.31 8.12
N VAL A 75 -14.50 9.20 7.32
CA VAL A 75 -14.74 10.64 7.46
C VAL A 75 -16.09 10.99 6.85
N PRO A 76 -17.01 11.60 7.62
CA PRO A 76 -18.31 12.00 7.09
C PRO A 76 -18.17 13.01 5.94
N GLU A 77 -19.10 13.00 5.01
CA GLU A 77 -19.17 13.99 3.95
C GLU A 77 -19.31 15.41 4.51
N LYS A 78 -18.76 16.40 3.83
CA LYS A 78 -18.77 17.80 4.27
C LYS A 78 -20.17 18.33 4.57
N ALA A 79 -21.18 17.91 3.81
CA ALA A 79 -22.57 18.30 4.04
C ALA A 79 -23.12 17.76 5.37
N ILE A 80 -22.75 16.53 5.74
CA ILE A 80 -23.13 15.90 7.01
C ILE A 80 -22.44 16.60 8.18
N VAL A 81 -21.13 16.88 8.03
CA VAL A 81 -20.37 17.63 9.05
C VAL A 81 -20.98 19.01 9.26
N GLN A 82 -21.36 19.69 8.17
CA GLN A 82 -22.00 21.01 8.23
C GLN A 82 -23.35 20.95 8.97
N THR A 83 -24.17 19.92 8.73
CA THR A 83 -25.45 19.74 9.43
C THR A 83 -25.26 19.57 10.95
N ALA A 84 -24.29 18.74 11.36
CA ALA A 84 -23.99 18.56 12.78
C ALA A 84 -23.39 19.82 13.41
N LYS A 85 -22.56 20.57 12.66
CA LYS A 85 -22.00 21.86 13.07
C LYS A 85 -23.10 22.88 13.36
N GLU A 86 -24.06 23.03 12.47
CA GLU A 86 -25.19 23.94 12.63
C GLU A 86 -26.02 23.59 13.87
N LEU A 87 -26.27 22.30 14.13
CA LEU A 87 -26.93 21.83 15.34
C LEU A 87 -26.17 22.30 16.61
N TYR A 88 -24.85 22.07 16.68
CA TYR A 88 -24.05 22.47 17.84
C TYR A 88 -23.91 23.99 17.97
N GLN A 89 -23.77 24.74 16.88
CA GLN A 89 -23.74 26.20 16.90
C GLN A 89 -25.03 26.81 17.44
N LYS A 90 -26.19 26.28 17.00
CA LYS A 90 -27.50 26.68 17.52
C LYS A 90 -27.57 26.41 19.03
N ALA A 91 -27.21 25.21 19.45
CA ALA A 91 -27.20 24.83 20.85
C ALA A 91 -26.24 25.69 21.70
N ALA A 92 -25.07 26.04 21.17
CA ALA A 92 -24.12 26.94 21.86
C ALA A 92 -24.72 28.35 22.06
N GLY A 93 -25.47 28.85 21.09
CA GLY A 93 -26.19 30.14 21.23
C GLY A 93 -27.27 30.12 22.32
N GLU A 94 -27.92 28.97 22.54
CA GLU A 94 -29.01 28.82 23.52
C GLU A 94 -28.51 28.40 24.91
N LEU A 95 -27.48 27.53 25.00
CA LEU A 95 -27.03 26.87 26.20
C LEU A 95 -25.61 27.33 26.66
N GLY A 96 -25.00 28.23 25.91
CA GLY A 96 -23.67 28.74 26.19
C GLY A 96 -22.59 27.64 26.16
N ASN A 97 -21.60 27.76 27.05
CA ASN A 97 -20.46 26.83 27.17
C ASN A 97 -20.85 25.52 27.90
N ASN A 98 -21.96 24.89 27.49
CA ASN A 98 -22.33 23.61 28.06
C ASN A 98 -21.31 22.53 27.64
N ALA A 99 -20.91 21.67 28.58
CA ALA A 99 -19.87 20.66 28.38
C ALA A 99 -20.14 19.72 27.21
N TRP A 100 -21.38 19.22 27.05
CA TRP A 100 -21.77 18.35 25.93
C TRP A 100 -21.61 19.05 24.58
N ILE A 101 -21.99 20.34 24.52
CA ILE A 101 -21.91 21.13 23.29
C ILE A 101 -20.45 21.45 22.96
N LEU A 102 -19.60 21.70 23.97
CA LEU A 102 -18.15 21.90 23.77
C LEU A 102 -17.51 20.62 23.21
N VAL A 103 -17.85 19.43 23.72
CA VAL A 103 -17.34 18.16 23.17
C VAL A 103 -17.80 17.94 21.73
N GLY A 104 -19.09 18.22 21.41
CA GLY A 104 -19.60 18.13 20.07
C GLY A 104 -18.91 19.10 19.09
N THR A 105 -18.66 20.33 19.53
CA THR A 105 -17.92 21.35 18.75
C THR A 105 -16.48 20.93 18.50
N ALA A 106 -15.81 20.36 19.51
CA ALA A 106 -14.45 19.82 19.38
C ALA A 106 -14.39 18.69 18.34
N HIS A 107 -15.40 17.81 18.29
CA HIS A 107 -15.49 16.77 17.27
C HIS A 107 -15.58 17.36 15.84
N ILE A 108 -16.42 18.39 15.65
CA ILE A 108 -16.50 19.08 14.35
C ILE A 108 -15.15 19.69 13.96
N GLN A 109 -14.46 20.35 14.91
CA GLN A 109 -13.12 20.92 14.65
C GLN A 109 -12.11 19.87 14.22
N LEU A 110 -12.10 18.70 14.86
CA LEU A 110 -11.26 17.56 14.46
C LEU A 110 -11.57 17.09 13.05
N LEU A 111 -12.83 16.93 12.69
CA LEU A 111 -13.26 16.46 11.37
C LEU A 111 -12.97 17.49 10.25
N GLU A 112 -13.16 18.79 10.50
CA GLU A 112 -12.91 19.84 9.51
C GLU A 112 -11.43 20.07 9.22
N ALA A 113 -10.60 20.02 10.27
CA ALA A 113 -9.17 20.28 10.14
C ALA A 113 -8.36 19.01 9.78
N GLY A 114 -8.88 17.82 10.05
CA GLY A 114 -8.20 16.56 9.77
C GLY A 114 -6.81 16.50 10.43
N ALA A 115 -5.81 16.03 9.70
CA ALA A 115 -4.44 15.91 10.22
C ALA A 115 -3.75 17.26 10.52
N SER A 116 -4.33 18.38 10.09
CA SER A 116 -3.81 19.74 10.35
C SER A 116 -4.47 20.45 11.55
N ALA A 117 -5.26 19.74 12.36
CA ALA A 117 -5.97 20.28 13.51
C ALA A 117 -5.02 20.92 14.54
N ASP A 118 -5.41 22.09 15.06
CA ASP A 118 -4.76 22.67 16.26
C ASP A 118 -5.21 21.89 17.51
N LEU A 119 -4.52 20.82 17.79
CA LEU A 119 -4.83 19.93 18.90
C LEU A 119 -4.76 20.63 20.26
N ASN A 120 -3.96 21.68 20.42
CA ASN A 120 -3.85 22.39 21.69
C ASN A 120 -5.12 23.21 21.97
N ALA A 121 -5.65 23.92 20.98
CA ALA A 121 -6.90 24.68 21.11
C ALA A 121 -8.09 23.75 21.37
N ILE A 122 -8.14 22.62 20.66
CA ILE A 122 -9.20 21.60 20.85
C ILE A 122 -9.12 20.99 22.26
N LYS A 123 -7.92 20.62 22.74
CA LYS A 123 -7.72 20.13 24.10
C LYS A 123 -8.15 21.15 25.14
N GLN A 124 -7.84 22.43 24.97
CA GLN A 124 -8.30 23.48 25.88
C GLN A 124 -9.83 23.52 25.96
N THR A 125 -10.51 23.39 24.83
CA THR A 125 -12.00 23.32 24.80
C THR A 125 -12.50 22.11 25.60
N LEU A 126 -11.87 20.95 25.42
CA LEU A 126 -12.24 19.71 26.15
C LEU A 126 -11.91 19.81 27.65
N GLU A 127 -10.80 20.45 28.06
CA GLU A 127 -10.50 20.71 29.46
C GLU A 127 -11.53 21.66 30.12
N VAL A 128 -12.05 22.64 29.39
CA VAL A 128 -13.17 23.45 29.85
C VAL A 128 -14.42 22.59 30.08
N ALA A 129 -14.73 21.68 29.15
CA ALA A 129 -15.87 20.76 29.33
C ALA A 129 -15.71 19.87 30.56
N ILE A 130 -14.50 19.37 30.83
CA ILE A 130 -14.20 18.56 32.04
C ILE A 130 -14.35 19.43 33.30
N THR A 131 -13.69 20.59 33.36
CA THR A 131 -13.62 21.41 34.56
C THR A 131 -14.97 22.02 34.98
N THR A 132 -15.81 22.37 33.99
CA THR A 132 -17.17 22.88 34.27
C THR A 132 -18.12 21.80 34.80
N THR A 133 -17.76 20.52 34.67
CA THR A 133 -18.57 19.38 35.12
C THR A 133 -17.98 18.66 36.32
N LEU A 134 -16.97 19.22 36.97
CA LEU A 134 -16.46 18.65 38.21
C LEU A 134 -17.55 18.58 39.29
N ASN A 135 -17.66 17.43 39.94
CA ASN A 135 -18.61 17.26 41.01
C ASN A 135 -18.34 18.24 42.16
N THR A 136 -19.36 19.00 42.55
CA THR A 136 -19.22 20.07 43.56
C THR A 136 -19.45 19.59 44.98
N LYS A 137 -20.10 18.42 45.20
CA LYS A 137 -20.51 17.92 46.51
C LYS A 137 -20.29 16.41 46.67
N GLY A 138 -20.33 15.94 47.90
CA GLY A 138 -20.28 14.53 48.26
C GLY A 138 -18.90 13.87 48.06
N LYS A 139 -18.88 12.54 48.06
CA LYS A 139 -17.64 11.72 47.94
C LYS A 139 -16.94 11.86 46.60
N PHE A 140 -17.60 12.44 45.61
CA PHE A 140 -17.07 12.67 44.28
C PHE A 140 -16.60 14.11 44.05
N LYS A 141 -16.61 14.99 45.06
CA LYS A 141 -16.20 16.38 44.94
C LYS A 141 -14.82 16.51 44.26
N GLY A 142 -14.75 17.35 43.24
CA GLY A 142 -13.56 17.56 42.43
C GLY A 142 -13.26 16.47 41.39
N LYS A 143 -14.07 15.42 41.28
CA LYS A 143 -13.92 14.39 40.25
C LYS A 143 -14.66 14.78 38.98
N PRO A 144 -14.10 14.48 37.77
CA PRO A 144 -14.77 14.80 36.50
C PRO A 144 -16.07 13.99 36.30
N SER A 145 -17.00 14.51 35.49
CA SER A 145 -18.16 13.74 35.05
C SER A 145 -17.71 12.55 34.20
N GLN A 146 -18.15 11.34 34.56
CA GLN A 146 -17.88 10.13 33.77
C GLN A 146 -18.49 10.25 32.36
N GLU A 147 -19.67 10.83 32.26
CA GLU A 147 -20.43 10.99 31.02
C GLU A 147 -19.70 11.90 30.02
N ILE A 148 -19.16 13.03 30.50
CA ILE A 148 -18.41 13.98 29.65
C ILE A 148 -17.08 13.38 29.20
N VAL A 149 -16.33 12.71 30.10
CA VAL A 149 -15.09 12.04 29.72
C VAL A 149 -15.36 10.85 28.79
N ASN A 150 -16.49 10.17 28.98
CA ASN A 150 -16.95 9.15 28.03
C ASN A 150 -17.23 9.72 26.65
N ALA A 151 -17.87 10.88 26.55
CA ALA A 151 -18.11 11.56 25.28
C ALA A 151 -16.80 12.00 24.62
N ILE A 152 -15.82 12.48 25.39
CA ILE A 152 -14.46 12.82 24.90
C ILE A 152 -13.78 11.55 24.33
N GLY A 153 -13.80 10.44 25.07
CA GLY A 153 -13.28 9.16 24.60
C GLY A 153 -13.98 8.67 23.33
N TYR A 154 -15.31 8.90 23.23
CA TYR A 154 -16.10 8.53 22.08
C TYR A 154 -15.69 9.30 20.82
N ILE A 155 -15.62 10.64 20.86
CA ILE A 155 -15.27 11.43 19.66
C ILE A 155 -13.89 11.04 19.12
N HIS A 156 -12.91 10.76 19.99
CA HIS A 156 -11.60 10.29 19.55
C HIS A 156 -11.64 8.85 19.02
N SER A 157 -12.58 8.00 19.47
CA SER A 157 -12.76 6.65 18.94
C SER A 157 -13.37 6.63 17.52
N GLU A 158 -14.12 7.66 17.14
CA GLU A 158 -14.83 7.74 15.85
C GLU A 158 -14.04 8.43 14.74
N ILE A 159 -12.97 9.16 15.05
CA ILE A 159 -12.12 9.82 14.05
C ILE A 159 -11.05 8.89 13.47
N PRO A 160 -10.48 9.19 12.27
CA PRO A 160 -9.36 8.44 11.70
C PRO A 160 -8.12 8.41 12.62
N THR A 161 -7.30 7.38 12.49
CA THR A 161 -6.11 7.16 13.33
C THR A 161 -5.08 8.31 13.27
N ASN A 162 -5.00 8.99 12.14
CA ASN A 162 -4.09 10.13 11.94
C ASN A 162 -4.71 11.50 12.27
N VAL A 163 -5.90 11.50 12.88
CA VAL A 163 -6.62 12.71 13.28
C VAL A 163 -6.78 12.70 14.80
N GLY A 164 -6.64 13.87 15.43
CA GLY A 164 -6.83 14.00 16.88
C GLY A 164 -5.68 13.46 17.73
N ASP A 165 -5.93 13.32 19.02
CA ASP A 165 -4.96 12.85 20.00
C ASP A 165 -5.53 11.70 20.82
N HIS A 166 -5.30 10.48 20.33
CA HIS A 166 -5.77 9.26 21.00
C HIS A 166 -5.10 9.06 22.37
N GLN A 167 -3.84 9.52 22.54
CA GLN A 167 -3.15 9.44 23.82
C GLN A 167 -3.82 10.33 24.87
N TYR A 168 -4.19 11.57 24.50
CA TYR A 168 -4.93 12.46 25.37
C TYR A 168 -6.26 11.82 25.84
N ALA A 169 -7.01 11.21 24.93
CA ALA A 169 -8.25 10.51 25.28
C ALA A 169 -8.00 9.34 26.25
N ILE A 170 -6.96 8.53 26.01
CA ILE A 170 -6.52 7.45 26.89
C ILE A 170 -6.21 7.97 28.30
N ASP A 171 -5.44 9.05 28.40
CA ASP A 171 -5.03 9.63 29.68
C ASP A 171 -6.26 10.12 30.46
N LYS A 172 -7.18 10.85 29.82
CA LYS A 172 -8.41 11.34 30.47
C LYS A 172 -9.35 10.20 30.91
N LEU A 173 -9.47 9.17 30.09
CA LEU A 173 -10.27 7.97 30.46
C LEU A 173 -9.64 7.25 31.66
N LYS A 174 -8.31 7.05 31.68
CA LYS A 174 -7.61 6.41 32.81
C LYS A 174 -7.67 7.24 34.08
N GLU A 175 -7.44 8.54 34.01
CA GLU A 175 -7.56 9.47 35.14
C GLU A 175 -8.98 9.38 35.76
N THR A 176 -10.01 9.39 34.93
CA THR A 176 -11.40 9.29 35.40
C THR A 176 -11.69 7.93 36.00
N ILE A 177 -11.31 6.84 35.36
CA ILE A 177 -11.50 5.47 35.88
C ILE A 177 -10.84 5.35 37.26
N SER A 178 -9.59 5.81 37.40
CA SER A 178 -8.86 5.79 38.67
C SER A 178 -9.53 6.66 39.75
N ALA A 179 -10.04 7.84 39.35
CA ALA A 179 -10.74 8.74 40.30
C ALA A 179 -11.98 8.11 40.91
N TYR A 180 -12.62 7.14 40.23
CA TYR A 180 -13.80 6.45 40.68
C TYR A 180 -13.52 5.03 41.22
N GLU A 181 -12.26 4.68 41.47
CA GLU A 181 -11.91 3.36 42.02
C GLU A 181 -12.73 3.02 43.27
N GLY A 182 -13.20 1.75 43.41
CA GLY A 182 -14.07 1.31 44.47
C GLY A 182 -15.51 1.81 44.38
N THR A 183 -15.94 2.40 43.29
CA THR A 183 -17.30 2.87 43.02
C THR A 183 -17.75 2.43 41.62
N PRO A 184 -19.05 2.50 41.28
CA PRO A 184 -19.51 2.20 39.92
C PRO A 184 -18.84 3.10 38.89
N VAL A 185 -18.24 2.47 37.84
CA VAL A 185 -17.63 3.12 36.71
C VAL A 185 -18.40 2.72 35.46
N LEU A 186 -18.70 3.70 34.57
CA LEU A 186 -19.39 3.44 33.32
C LEU A 186 -18.64 2.44 32.45
N PRO A 187 -19.26 1.32 32.03
CA PRO A 187 -18.62 0.34 31.15
C PRO A 187 -18.10 0.96 29.83
N SER A 188 -18.80 1.99 29.34
CA SER A 188 -18.43 2.70 28.09
C SER A 188 -17.10 3.45 28.17
N LEU A 189 -16.62 3.86 29.36
CA LEU A 189 -15.29 4.42 29.53
C LEU A 189 -14.22 3.39 29.13
N TYR A 190 -14.38 2.15 29.53
CA TYR A 190 -13.46 1.05 29.18
C TYR A 190 -13.59 0.65 27.71
N ILE A 191 -14.79 0.71 27.13
CA ILE A 191 -14.97 0.48 25.69
C ILE A 191 -14.21 1.52 24.89
N ASN A 192 -14.39 2.81 25.22
CA ASN A 192 -13.69 3.90 24.54
C ASN A 192 -12.17 3.85 24.78
N LEU A 193 -11.73 3.46 25.98
CA LEU A 193 -10.32 3.24 26.30
C LEU A 193 -9.72 2.17 25.38
N GLY A 194 -10.36 1.02 25.24
CA GLY A 194 -9.91 -0.05 24.35
C GLY A 194 -9.87 0.35 22.89
N ILE A 195 -10.87 1.10 22.41
CA ILE A 195 -10.86 1.60 21.02
C ILE A 195 -9.73 2.59 20.78
N ASN A 196 -9.50 3.54 21.72
CA ASN A 196 -8.41 4.51 21.57
C ASN A 196 -7.03 3.86 21.62
N TYR A 197 -6.82 2.79 22.41
CA TYR A 197 -5.61 1.97 22.34
C TYR A 197 -5.42 1.35 20.95
N LEU A 198 -6.46 0.81 20.33
CA LEU A 198 -6.39 0.28 18.96
C LEU A 198 -6.09 1.36 17.93
N LYS A 199 -6.65 2.57 18.10
CA LYS A 199 -6.40 3.73 17.23
C LYS A 199 -4.97 4.28 17.38
N LEU A 200 -4.40 4.23 18.58
CA LEU A 200 -3.00 4.59 18.81
C LEU A 200 -2.04 3.65 18.06
N GLY A 201 -2.46 2.41 17.80
CA GLY A 201 -1.68 1.44 17.03
C GLY A 201 -0.52 0.82 17.83
N GLY A 202 0.48 0.30 17.12
CA GLY A 202 1.62 -0.36 17.74
C GLY A 202 1.23 -1.66 18.47
N GLU A 203 1.83 -1.93 19.64
CA GLU A 203 1.63 -3.14 20.43
C GLU A 203 0.46 -3.01 21.44
N ASN A 204 -0.39 -2.00 21.31
CA ASN A 204 -1.47 -1.71 22.28
C ASN A 204 -2.69 -2.66 22.20
N GLY A 205 -2.60 -3.74 21.42
CA GLY A 205 -3.69 -4.74 21.33
C GLY A 205 -3.99 -5.43 22.64
N GLY A 206 -2.97 -5.66 23.49
CA GLY A 206 -3.13 -6.26 24.82
C GLY A 206 -3.88 -5.35 25.79
N GLU A 207 -3.53 -4.08 25.83
CA GLU A 207 -4.21 -3.04 26.63
C GLU A 207 -5.66 -2.86 26.19
N ALA A 208 -5.91 -2.91 24.88
CA ALA A 208 -7.27 -2.84 24.35
C ALA A 208 -8.13 -4.03 24.82
N VAL A 209 -7.60 -5.26 24.72
CA VAL A 209 -8.29 -6.47 25.22
C VAL A 209 -8.56 -6.36 26.72
N THR A 210 -7.58 -5.91 27.51
CA THR A 210 -7.74 -5.71 28.95
C THR A 210 -8.87 -4.71 29.26
N ALA A 211 -8.91 -3.59 28.54
CA ALA A 211 -9.98 -2.61 28.69
C ALA A 211 -11.36 -3.19 28.34
N PHE A 212 -11.48 -3.94 27.23
CA PHE A 212 -12.74 -4.60 26.87
C PHE A 212 -13.18 -5.66 27.89
N LEU A 213 -12.25 -6.42 28.47
CA LEU A 213 -12.56 -7.35 29.55
C LEU A 213 -13.11 -6.64 30.79
N GLU A 214 -12.55 -5.48 31.16
CA GLU A 214 -13.06 -4.63 32.22
C GLU A 214 -14.48 -4.09 31.92
N ALA A 215 -14.78 -3.77 30.66
CA ALA A 215 -16.12 -3.41 30.22
C ALA A 215 -17.10 -4.59 30.42
N ILE A 216 -16.71 -5.81 30.03
CA ILE A 216 -17.48 -7.04 30.18
C ILE A 216 -17.75 -7.33 31.66
N ASN A 217 -16.75 -7.17 32.53
CA ASN A 217 -16.92 -7.40 33.98
C ASN A 217 -17.99 -6.49 34.59
N ARG A 218 -18.19 -5.29 34.03
CA ARG A 218 -19.18 -4.30 34.50
C ARG A 218 -20.54 -4.43 33.85
N ASP A 219 -20.56 -4.84 32.57
CA ASP A 219 -21.77 -5.05 31.78
C ASP A 219 -21.62 -6.31 30.90
N PRO A 220 -21.85 -7.50 31.51
CA PRO A 220 -21.71 -8.77 30.77
C PRO A 220 -22.82 -8.98 29.73
N GLN A 221 -23.88 -8.15 29.74
CA GLN A 221 -24.98 -8.19 28.76
C GLN A 221 -24.73 -7.31 27.54
N ASN A 222 -23.56 -6.74 27.40
CA ASN A 222 -23.16 -5.95 26.26
C ASN A 222 -22.37 -6.80 25.25
N ALA A 223 -22.93 -7.05 24.07
CA ALA A 223 -22.32 -7.88 23.04
C ALA A 223 -21.09 -7.20 22.39
N TYR A 224 -21.03 -5.85 22.39
CA TYR A 224 -20.04 -5.09 21.67
C TYR A 224 -18.58 -5.32 22.12
N PRO A 225 -18.22 -5.29 23.42
CA PRO A 225 -16.84 -5.55 23.85
C PRO A 225 -16.37 -6.98 23.53
N TYR A 226 -17.24 -7.99 23.59
CA TYR A 226 -16.89 -9.34 23.12
C TYR A 226 -16.53 -9.34 21.63
N TYR A 227 -17.34 -8.68 20.80
CA TYR A 227 -17.05 -8.52 19.39
C TYR A 227 -15.70 -7.82 19.16
N ARG A 228 -15.40 -6.76 19.91
CA ARG A 228 -14.14 -6.02 19.78
C ARG A 228 -12.92 -6.88 20.10
N ILE A 229 -12.99 -7.70 21.15
CA ILE A 229 -11.94 -8.68 21.47
C ILE A 229 -11.80 -9.69 20.33
N GLY A 230 -12.91 -10.23 19.81
CA GLY A 230 -12.90 -11.11 18.65
C GLY A 230 -12.20 -10.47 17.44
N LYS A 231 -12.45 -9.18 17.16
CA LYS A 231 -11.77 -8.43 16.08
C LYS A 231 -10.26 -8.29 16.30
N VAL A 232 -9.81 -8.08 17.54
CA VAL A 232 -8.36 -8.04 17.84
C VAL A 232 -7.72 -9.39 17.53
N TYR A 233 -8.29 -10.49 18.00
CA TYR A 233 -7.76 -11.83 17.72
C TYR A 233 -7.87 -12.21 16.23
N GLN A 234 -8.92 -11.76 15.54
CA GLN A 234 -9.07 -11.95 14.09
C GLN A 234 -7.92 -11.28 13.31
N SER A 235 -7.52 -10.06 13.69
CA SER A 235 -6.39 -9.37 13.08
C SER A 235 -5.04 -10.06 13.27
N GLN A 236 -4.93 -10.88 14.33
CA GLN A 236 -3.77 -11.70 14.66
C GLN A 236 -3.84 -13.13 14.05
N ASN A 237 -4.87 -13.43 13.25
CA ASN A 237 -5.15 -14.79 12.75
C ASN A 237 -5.28 -15.86 13.86
N ASN A 238 -5.61 -15.47 15.08
CA ASN A 238 -5.87 -16.40 16.16
C ASN A 238 -7.33 -16.90 16.08
N VAL A 239 -7.52 -17.97 15.28
CA VAL A 239 -8.85 -18.49 14.93
C VAL A 239 -9.63 -18.97 16.15
N GLU A 240 -8.98 -19.69 17.07
CA GLU A 240 -9.61 -20.23 18.27
C GLU A 240 -10.20 -19.12 19.15
N SER A 241 -9.39 -18.09 19.44
CA SER A 241 -9.81 -16.98 20.30
C SER A 241 -10.88 -16.11 19.64
N PHE A 242 -10.76 -15.76 18.34
CA PHE A 242 -11.79 -14.92 17.75
C PHE A 242 -13.13 -15.65 17.61
N ASP A 243 -13.13 -16.95 17.29
CA ASP A 243 -14.36 -17.74 17.21
C ASP A 243 -15.06 -17.83 18.58
N GLU A 244 -14.30 -18.06 19.65
CA GLU A 244 -14.81 -18.05 21.01
C GLU A 244 -15.49 -16.71 21.35
N TYR A 245 -14.83 -15.59 21.11
CA TYR A 245 -15.36 -14.27 21.46
C TYR A 245 -16.52 -13.83 20.56
N PHE A 246 -16.52 -14.20 19.28
CA PHE A 246 -17.69 -13.97 18.43
C PHE A 246 -18.90 -14.80 18.87
N LYS A 247 -18.71 -16.06 19.26
CA LYS A 247 -19.78 -16.87 19.86
C LYS A 247 -20.33 -16.27 21.16
N LYS A 248 -19.46 -15.76 22.05
CA LYS A 248 -19.88 -15.03 23.24
C LYS A 248 -20.67 -13.78 22.90
N SER A 249 -20.24 -12.98 21.92
CA SER A 249 -20.97 -11.81 21.45
C SER A 249 -22.40 -12.17 21.01
N LEU A 250 -22.55 -13.22 20.18
CA LEU A 250 -23.82 -13.67 19.66
C LEU A 250 -24.69 -14.40 20.72
N ALA A 251 -24.06 -15.00 21.72
CA ALA A 251 -24.80 -15.57 22.87
C ALA A 251 -25.43 -14.47 23.74
N VAL A 252 -24.76 -13.31 23.84
CA VAL A 252 -25.29 -12.12 24.54
C VAL A 252 -26.37 -11.43 23.72
N ASP A 253 -26.12 -11.19 22.45
CA ASP A 253 -27.13 -10.60 21.56
C ASP A 253 -27.10 -11.27 20.16
N PRO A 254 -28.04 -12.22 19.92
CA PRO A 254 -28.16 -12.88 18.60
C PRO A 254 -28.53 -11.95 17.45
N LYS A 255 -28.88 -10.69 17.74
CA LYS A 255 -29.24 -9.68 16.73
C LYS A 255 -28.09 -8.69 16.45
N PHE A 256 -26.89 -8.95 16.97
CA PHE A 256 -25.75 -8.07 16.76
C PHE A 256 -25.15 -8.25 15.34
N PRO A 257 -25.37 -7.31 14.40
CA PRO A 257 -25.06 -7.54 12.99
C PRO A 257 -23.55 -7.58 12.69
N SER A 258 -22.75 -6.75 13.36
CA SER A 258 -21.32 -6.61 13.04
C SER A 258 -20.53 -7.92 13.26
N THR A 259 -20.97 -8.78 14.21
CA THR A 259 -20.35 -10.11 14.41
C THR A 259 -20.63 -11.03 13.20
N TYR A 260 -21.84 -11.05 12.68
CA TYR A 260 -22.18 -11.83 11.49
C TYR A 260 -21.41 -11.33 10.27
N PHE A 261 -21.27 -10.01 10.12
CA PHE A 261 -20.50 -9.43 9.03
C PHE A 261 -19.01 -9.82 9.10
N ALA A 262 -18.41 -9.79 10.30
CA ALA A 262 -17.03 -10.23 10.51
C ALA A 262 -16.84 -11.74 10.16
N LEU A 263 -17.81 -12.58 10.50
CA LEU A 263 -17.81 -14.00 10.15
C LEU A 263 -18.03 -14.21 8.64
N TYR A 264 -18.94 -13.47 8.01
CA TYR A 264 -19.10 -13.47 6.56
C TYR A 264 -17.78 -13.16 5.86
N GLN A 265 -17.12 -12.06 6.20
CA GLN A 265 -15.84 -11.68 5.61
C GLN A 265 -14.76 -12.75 5.80
N TYR A 266 -14.71 -13.39 6.96
CA TYR A 266 -13.74 -14.44 7.22
C TYR A 266 -13.96 -15.70 6.39
N TYR A 267 -15.22 -16.10 6.20
CA TYR A 267 -15.58 -17.33 5.49
C TYR A 267 -15.76 -17.12 3.97
N ALA A 268 -15.82 -15.89 3.47
CA ALA A 268 -16.15 -15.56 2.09
C ALA A 268 -15.32 -16.33 1.05
N ASP A 269 -14.03 -16.55 1.31
CA ASP A 269 -13.12 -17.28 0.44
C ASP A 269 -12.75 -18.69 0.96
N LYS A 270 -13.32 -19.10 2.12
CA LYS A 270 -12.96 -20.36 2.79
C LYS A 270 -14.09 -21.38 2.81
N ASN A 271 -15.31 -20.90 3.00
CA ASN A 271 -16.51 -21.74 3.08
C ASN A 271 -17.74 -20.92 2.68
N THR A 272 -18.15 -21.06 1.44
CA THR A 272 -19.24 -20.27 0.85
C THR A 272 -20.58 -20.47 1.52
N GLU A 273 -20.89 -21.69 2.03
CA GLU A 273 -22.14 -21.97 2.74
C GLU A 273 -22.18 -21.25 4.09
N THR A 274 -21.11 -21.35 4.87
CA THR A 274 -20.99 -20.62 6.15
C THR A 274 -20.99 -19.11 5.91
N ALA A 275 -20.34 -18.64 4.86
CA ALA A 275 -20.37 -17.22 4.48
C ALA A 275 -21.80 -16.77 4.17
N LYS A 276 -22.57 -17.54 3.37
CA LYS A 276 -23.97 -17.21 3.05
C LYS A 276 -24.85 -17.12 4.28
N THR A 277 -24.74 -18.10 5.17
CA THR A 277 -25.50 -18.09 6.43
C THR A 277 -25.24 -16.84 7.25
N ASN A 278 -23.97 -16.44 7.40
CA ASN A 278 -23.62 -15.24 8.14
C ASN A 278 -24.03 -13.95 7.41
N LEU A 279 -23.93 -13.91 6.08
CA LEU A 279 -24.43 -12.79 5.29
C LEU A 279 -25.93 -12.59 5.47
N ASP A 280 -26.72 -13.66 5.42
CA ASP A 280 -28.18 -13.58 5.61
C ASP A 280 -28.54 -13.09 6.99
N LEU A 281 -27.84 -13.54 8.02
CA LEU A 281 -28.04 -13.09 9.40
C LEU A 281 -27.61 -11.64 9.59
N PHE A 282 -26.53 -11.20 8.93
CA PHE A 282 -26.14 -9.80 8.91
C PHE A 282 -27.24 -8.92 8.30
N LEU A 283 -27.68 -9.24 7.08
CA LEU A 283 -28.71 -8.46 6.37
C LEU A 283 -30.07 -8.48 7.07
N LEU A 284 -30.40 -9.57 7.78
CA LEU A 284 -31.60 -9.65 8.60
C LEU A 284 -31.58 -8.67 9.78
N ASN A 285 -30.41 -8.50 10.40
CA ASN A 285 -30.25 -7.76 11.66
C ASN A 285 -29.71 -6.34 11.48
N ALA A 286 -29.10 -6.01 10.34
CA ALA A 286 -28.67 -4.65 9.98
C ALA A 286 -29.85 -3.71 9.68
N ASP A 287 -29.58 -2.43 9.60
CA ASP A 287 -30.55 -1.47 9.09
C ASP A 287 -30.96 -1.79 7.65
N LYS A 288 -32.19 -1.51 7.28
CA LYS A 288 -32.66 -1.70 5.90
C LYS A 288 -32.01 -0.64 5.01
N ASP A 289 -31.08 -1.07 4.18
CA ASP A 289 -30.34 -0.26 3.24
C ASP A 289 -30.16 -1.03 1.91
N PRO A 290 -30.72 -0.55 0.81
CA PRO A 290 -30.51 -1.18 -0.50
C PRO A 290 -29.03 -1.33 -0.88
N ALA A 291 -28.16 -0.43 -0.41
CA ALA A 291 -26.72 -0.51 -0.65
C ALA A 291 -26.07 -1.76 -0.08
N LEU A 292 -26.64 -2.36 0.98
CA LEU A 292 -26.13 -3.61 1.56
C LEU A 292 -26.30 -4.83 0.62
N ASP A 293 -27.17 -4.73 -0.38
CA ASP A 293 -27.32 -5.78 -1.40
C ASP A 293 -26.05 -5.98 -2.25
N ILE A 294 -25.09 -5.05 -2.20
CA ILE A 294 -23.78 -5.26 -2.81
C ILE A 294 -23.06 -6.49 -2.24
N PHE A 295 -23.28 -6.81 -0.98
CA PHE A 295 -22.69 -8.01 -0.35
C PHE A 295 -23.33 -9.30 -0.88
N ASN A 296 -24.62 -9.27 -1.25
CA ASN A 296 -25.23 -10.39 -1.96
C ASN A 296 -24.62 -10.56 -3.35
N ALA A 297 -24.40 -9.49 -4.09
CA ALA A 297 -23.79 -9.55 -5.41
C ALA A 297 -22.31 -10.02 -5.32
N ASP A 298 -21.55 -9.54 -4.32
CA ASP A 298 -20.17 -10.02 -4.06
C ASP A 298 -20.16 -11.51 -3.66
N TYR A 299 -21.07 -11.94 -2.81
CA TYR A 299 -21.20 -13.35 -2.46
C TYR A 299 -21.47 -14.22 -3.70
N LEU A 300 -22.42 -13.84 -4.57
CA LEU A 300 -22.71 -14.57 -5.80
C LEU A 300 -21.46 -14.66 -6.69
N PHE A 301 -20.69 -13.59 -6.80
CA PHE A 301 -19.42 -13.59 -7.52
C PHE A 301 -18.43 -14.61 -6.94
N ARG A 302 -18.21 -14.60 -5.62
CA ARG A 302 -17.29 -15.53 -4.92
C ARG A 302 -17.76 -16.99 -5.01
N ALA A 303 -19.08 -17.19 -5.04
CA ALA A 303 -19.69 -18.50 -5.26
C ALA A 303 -19.61 -18.99 -6.73
N GLY A 304 -19.00 -18.22 -7.64
CA GLY A 304 -18.87 -18.56 -9.07
C GLY A 304 -20.15 -18.35 -9.88
N GLN A 305 -21.18 -17.75 -9.30
CA GLN A 305 -22.47 -17.45 -9.96
C GLN A 305 -22.41 -16.09 -10.65
N TYR A 306 -21.53 -15.98 -11.65
CA TYR A 306 -21.17 -14.69 -12.27
C TYR A 306 -22.34 -13.98 -12.96
N GLU A 307 -23.22 -14.73 -13.64
CA GLU A 307 -24.41 -14.17 -14.31
C GLU A 307 -25.40 -13.60 -13.29
N ALA A 308 -25.64 -14.30 -12.19
CA ALA A 308 -26.51 -13.83 -11.11
C ALA A 308 -25.91 -12.62 -10.39
N SER A 309 -24.60 -12.65 -10.13
CA SER A 309 -23.86 -11.51 -9.57
C SER A 309 -23.93 -10.29 -10.50
N LEU A 310 -23.75 -10.49 -11.81
CA LEU A 310 -23.85 -9.42 -12.81
C LEU A 310 -25.25 -8.81 -12.85
N ALA A 311 -26.29 -9.64 -12.85
CA ALA A 311 -27.68 -9.19 -12.84
C ALA A 311 -27.97 -8.32 -11.60
N LYS A 312 -27.55 -8.79 -10.42
CA LYS A 312 -27.70 -8.05 -9.16
C LYS A 312 -26.88 -6.76 -9.14
N SER A 313 -25.66 -6.78 -9.68
CA SER A 313 -24.81 -5.58 -9.78
C SER A 313 -25.43 -4.52 -10.71
N LYS A 314 -26.05 -4.92 -11.83
CA LYS A 314 -26.77 -4.01 -12.73
C LYS A 314 -28.04 -3.45 -12.10
N GLU A 315 -28.75 -4.23 -11.29
CA GLU A 315 -29.88 -3.73 -10.50
C GLU A 315 -29.41 -2.64 -9.53
N LEU A 316 -28.31 -2.85 -8.83
CA LEU A 316 -27.71 -1.85 -7.93
C LEU A 316 -27.22 -0.60 -8.69
N GLU A 317 -26.63 -0.78 -9.86
CA GLU A 317 -26.24 0.35 -10.72
C GLU A 317 -27.46 1.20 -11.11
N SER A 318 -28.58 0.56 -11.46
CA SER A 318 -29.80 1.27 -11.88
C SER A 318 -30.53 1.97 -10.71
N THR A 319 -30.43 1.43 -9.49
CA THR A 319 -31.18 1.90 -8.31
C THR A 319 -30.39 2.87 -7.44
N ILE A 320 -29.08 2.68 -7.34
CA ILE A 320 -28.17 3.47 -6.50
C ILE A 320 -27.21 4.29 -7.34
N GLY A 321 -26.65 3.67 -8.39
CA GLY A 321 -25.64 4.26 -9.27
C GLY A 321 -24.21 4.09 -8.77
N VAL A 322 -23.28 4.02 -9.72
CA VAL A 322 -21.83 3.87 -9.44
C VAL A 322 -21.19 5.12 -8.82
N GLU A 323 -21.82 6.29 -8.98
CA GLU A 323 -21.32 7.53 -8.37
C GLU A 323 -21.61 7.55 -6.86
N ALA A 324 -22.79 7.05 -6.43
CA ALA A 324 -23.16 6.98 -5.02
C ALA A 324 -22.52 5.80 -4.29
N LEU A 325 -22.26 4.68 -4.99
CA LEU A 325 -21.58 3.50 -4.44
C LEU A 325 -20.55 2.96 -5.45
N PRO A 326 -19.34 3.53 -5.49
CA PRO A 326 -18.33 3.20 -6.51
C PRO A 326 -17.93 1.71 -6.58
N ARG A 327 -18.07 0.97 -5.47
CA ARG A 327 -17.80 -0.47 -5.43
C ARG A 327 -18.71 -1.30 -6.34
N ILE A 328 -19.89 -0.79 -6.74
CA ILE A 328 -20.74 -1.42 -7.77
C ILE A 328 -19.97 -1.52 -9.09
N GLY A 329 -19.28 -0.44 -9.50
CA GLY A 329 -18.49 -0.42 -10.73
C GLY A 329 -17.35 -1.44 -10.70
N VAL A 330 -16.69 -1.61 -9.55
CA VAL A 330 -15.64 -2.63 -9.38
C VAL A 330 -16.22 -4.04 -9.54
N LEU A 331 -17.35 -4.32 -8.90
CA LEU A 331 -17.99 -5.63 -8.98
C LEU A 331 -18.51 -5.93 -10.41
N LEU A 332 -19.03 -4.92 -11.11
CA LEU A 332 -19.36 -5.02 -12.54
C LEU A 332 -18.13 -5.35 -13.37
N ALA A 333 -17.00 -4.69 -13.13
CA ALA A 333 -15.75 -4.98 -13.83
C ALA A 333 -15.27 -6.42 -13.60
N TYR A 334 -15.33 -6.91 -12.36
CA TYR A 334 -15.02 -8.31 -12.04
C TYR A 334 -15.92 -9.29 -12.78
N ASN A 335 -17.24 -9.05 -12.76
CA ASN A 335 -18.21 -9.90 -13.44
C ASN A 335 -17.98 -9.93 -14.96
N PHE A 336 -17.80 -8.76 -15.59
CA PHE A 336 -17.53 -8.67 -17.02
C PHE A 336 -16.21 -9.34 -17.42
N ASP A 337 -15.16 -9.22 -16.58
CA ASP A 337 -13.90 -9.93 -16.83
C ASP A 337 -14.10 -11.47 -16.79
N ARG A 338 -14.93 -11.96 -15.87
CA ARG A 338 -15.21 -13.40 -15.72
C ARG A 338 -16.03 -13.98 -16.86
N ILE A 339 -17.00 -13.23 -17.39
CA ILE A 339 -17.81 -13.68 -18.54
C ILE A 339 -17.15 -13.37 -19.89
N GLY A 340 -15.96 -12.77 -19.90
CA GLY A 340 -15.16 -12.53 -21.11
C GLY A 340 -15.41 -11.20 -21.81
N ASP A 341 -16.29 -10.34 -21.31
CA ASP A 341 -16.52 -8.99 -21.86
C ASP A 341 -15.44 -8.00 -21.35
N SER A 342 -14.26 -8.10 -21.96
CA SER A 342 -13.12 -7.27 -21.56
C SER A 342 -13.33 -5.78 -21.85
N ILE A 343 -14.23 -5.40 -22.76
CA ILE A 343 -14.52 -3.99 -23.09
C ILE A 343 -15.29 -3.36 -21.94
N GLN A 344 -16.36 -3.98 -21.49
CA GLN A 344 -17.12 -3.49 -20.35
C GLN A 344 -16.29 -3.55 -19.05
N ALA A 345 -15.54 -4.63 -18.83
CA ALA A 345 -14.64 -4.73 -17.69
C ALA A 345 -13.65 -3.56 -17.64
N LYS A 346 -13.04 -3.22 -18.79
CA LYS A 346 -12.14 -2.07 -18.91
C LYS A 346 -12.84 -0.76 -18.55
N SER A 347 -14.01 -0.51 -19.13
CA SER A 347 -14.76 0.74 -18.93
C SER A 347 -15.05 0.99 -17.45
N TYR A 348 -15.56 0.00 -16.73
CA TYR A 348 -15.90 0.14 -15.32
C TYR A 348 -14.68 0.29 -14.41
N ILE A 349 -13.64 -0.53 -14.61
CA ILE A 349 -12.45 -0.46 -13.73
C ILE A 349 -11.64 0.81 -13.97
N GLU A 350 -11.54 1.28 -15.22
CA GLU A 350 -10.85 2.51 -15.57
C GLU A 350 -11.55 3.72 -14.95
N GLN A 351 -12.89 3.78 -15.04
CA GLN A 351 -13.68 4.81 -14.39
C GLN A 351 -13.46 4.82 -12.88
N PHE A 352 -13.50 3.66 -12.23
CA PHE A 352 -13.29 3.52 -10.80
C PHE A 352 -11.90 4.01 -10.37
N ILE A 353 -10.82 3.52 -10.99
CA ILE A 353 -9.43 3.89 -10.66
C ILE A 353 -9.16 5.39 -10.86
N ASN A 354 -9.83 6.03 -11.84
CA ASN A 354 -9.62 7.43 -12.14
C ASN A 354 -10.44 8.39 -11.27
N LYS A 355 -11.58 7.96 -10.75
CA LYS A 355 -12.50 8.82 -9.97
C LYS A 355 -12.41 8.59 -8.46
N SER A 356 -12.04 7.40 -8.02
CA SER A 356 -12.01 7.08 -6.59
C SER A 356 -10.79 7.67 -5.88
N PRO A 357 -10.94 8.14 -4.63
CA PRO A 357 -9.81 8.47 -3.76
C PRO A 357 -8.88 7.27 -3.58
N VAL A 358 -7.58 7.53 -3.46
CA VAL A 358 -6.54 6.47 -3.39
C VAL A 358 -6.76 5.51 -2.21
N ASP A 359 -7.23 6.03 -1.09
CA ASP A 359 -7.52 5.26 0.14
C ASP A 359 -8.75 4.35 0.03
N GLN A 360 -9.57 4.51 -1.02
CA GLN A 360 -10.72 3.66 -1.31
C GLN A 360 -10.41 2.58 -2.37
N VAL A 361 -9.25 2.63 -3.00
CA VAL A 361 -8.82 1.66 -4.01
C VAL A 361 -7.99 0.56 -3.36
N LEU A 362 -8.46 -0.68 -3.45
CA LEU A 362 -7.77 -1.84 -2.89
C LEU A 362 -6.68 -2.33 -3.86
N ASN A 363 -5.66 -3.01 -3.33
CA ASN A 363 -4.62 -3.63 -4.16
C ASN A 363 -5.20 -4.58 -5.22
N SER A 364 -6.26 -5.33 -4.87
CA SER A 364 -6.97 -6.21 -5.80
C SER A 364 -7.62 -5.46 -6.97
N ASP A 365 -8.04 -4.21 -6.77
CA ASP A 365 -8.64 -3.39 -7.83
C ASP A 365 -7.58 -2.94 -8.84
N TYR A 366 -6.39 -2.56 -8.35
CA TYR A 366 -5.24 -2.30 -9.22
C TYR A 366 -4.83 -3.57 -10.00
N GLU A 367 -4.81 -4.73 -9.37
CA GLU A 367 -4.50 -6.00 -10.03
C GLU A 367 -5.52 -6.33 -11.13
N LEU A 368 -6.82 -6.12 -10.86
CA LEU A 368 -7.87 -6.28 -11.87
C LEU A 368 -7.67 -5.30 -13.03
N ALA A 369 -7.42 -4.03 -12.75
CA ALA A 369 -7.19 -3.01 -13.77
C ALA A 369 -6.01 -3.36 -14.67
N VAL A 370 -4.89 -3.73 -14.09
CA VAL A 370 -3.69 -4.20 -14.82
C VAL A 370 -4.02 -5.41 -15.68
N LYS A 371 -4.70 -6.44 -15.12
CA LYS A 371 -5.10 -7.65 -15.83
C LYS A 371 -5.99 -7.34 -17.03
N VAL A 372 -7.01 -6.54 -16.84
CA VAL A 372 -8.00 -6.21 -17.89
C VAL A 372 -7.36 -5.34 -18.96
N MET A 373 -6.65 -4.27 -18.58
CA MET A 373 -6.09 -3.31 -19.53
C MET A 373 -4.92 -3.87 -20.33
N SER A 374 -4.16 -4.81 -19.78
CA SER A 374 -3.08 -5.50 -20.50
C SER A 374 -3.56 -6.40 -21.64
N LYS A 375 -4.86 -6.66 -21.74
CA LYS A 375 -5.45 -7.39 -22.90
C LYS A 375 -5.50 -6.52 -24.16
N PHE A 376 -5.36 -5.21 -24.03
CA PHE A 376 -5.49 -4.26 -25.13
C PHE A 376 -4.10 -3.71 -25.49
N LYS A 377 -3.64 -3.95 -26.71
CA LYS A 377 -2.38 -3.42 -27.22
C LYS A 377 -2.39 -1.89 -27.24
N GLY A 378 -1.26 -1.28 -26.90
CA GLY A 378 -1.10 0.18 -26.86
C GLY A 378 -1.52 0.81 -25.53
N ASN A 379 -1.93 0.00 -24.54
CA ASN A 379 -2.26 0.47 -23.20
C ASN A 379 -1.07 0.40 -22.22
N GLU A 380 0.14 0.08 -22.69
CA GLU A 380 1.30 -0.14 -21.83
C GLU A 380 1.57 1.06 -20.90
N THR A 381 1.49 2.28 -21.42
CA THR A 381 1.65 3.50 -20.60
C THR A 381 0.53 3.68 -19.57
N VAL A 382 -0.71 3.35 -19.94
CA VAL A 382 -1.85 3.43 -19.00
C VAL A 382 -1.69 2.41 -17.88
N VAL A 383 -1.33 1.17 -18.22
CA VAL A 383 -1.06 0.09 -17.25
C VAL A 383 0.09 0.49 -16.32
N ALA A 384 1.16 1.08 -16.86
CA ALA A 384 2.27 1.57 -16.06
C ALA A 384 1.82 2.64 -15.04
N GLY A 385 1.00 3.61 -15.46
CA GLY A 385 0.44 4.62 -14.56
C GLY A 385 -0.45 4.01 -13.44
N ILE A 386 -1.15 2.92 -13.73
CA ILE A 386 -1.91 2.16 -12.71
C ILE A 386 -0.96 1.46 -11.73
N LEU A 387 0.09 0.82 -12.25
CA LEU A 387 1.11 0.19 -11.41
C LEU A 387 1.83 1.20 -10.52
N GLU A 388 2.13 2.41 -11.01
CA GLU A 388 2.72 3.49 -10.22
C GLU A 388 1.78 3.92 -9.08
N LYS A 389 0.48 4.05 -9.33
CA LYS A 389 -0.52 4.31 -8.28
C LYS A 389 -0.55 3.18 -7.24
N ALA A 390 -0.52 1.91 -7.68
CA ALA A 390 -0.47 0.76 -6.78
C ALA A 390 0.80 0.74 -5.92
N ILE A 391 1.96 1.06 -6.50
CA ILE A 391 3.24 1.16 -5.77
C ILE A 391 3.20 2.27 -4.73
N ALA A 392 2.61 3.43 -5.07
CA ALA A 392 2.50 4.56 -4.15
C ALA A 392 1.53 4.28 -2.98
N ALA A 393 0.47 3.50 -3.23
CA ALA A 393 -0.53 3.14 -2.23
C ALA A 393 -0.08 1.99 -1.30
N ASP A 394 0.84 1.13 -1.76
CA ASP A 394 1.25 -0.06 -1.01
C ASP A 394 2.58 0.19 -0.27
N THR A 395 2.57 0.03 1.05
CA THR A 395 3.76 0.17 1.90
C THR A 395 4.58 -1.12 2.02
N VAL A 396 4.04 -2.25 1.51
CA VAL A 396 4.67 -3.57 1.61
C VAL A 396 5.67 -3.76 0.46
N LYS A 397 6.94 -3.76 0.78
CA LYS A 397 8.06 -3.87 -0.17
C LYS A 397 7.94 -5.03 -1.17
N VAL A 398 7.45 -6.19 -0.72
CA VAL A 398 7.27 -7.38 -1.59
C VAL A 398 6.21 -7.13 -2.67
N ASN A 399 5.13 -6.43 -2.34
CA ASN A 399 4.09 -6.07 -3.30
C ASN A 399 4.60 -5.01 -4.29
N GLN A 400 5.31 -3.99 -3.81
CA GLN A 400 5.95 -2.99 -4.69
C GLN A 400 6.90 -3.66 -5.69
N MET A 401 7.71 -4.63 -5.23
CA MET A 401 8.60 -5.41 -6.12
C MET A 401 7.80 -6.19 -7.18
N LYS A 402 6.66 -6.80 -6.80
CA LYS A 402 5.76 -7.48 -7.74
C LYS A 402 5.28 -6.53 -8.84
N TYR A 403 4.85 -5.32 -8.47
CA TYR A 403 4.35 -4.33 -9.42
C TYR A 403 5.45 -3.82 -10.35
N TYR A 404 6.66 -3.51 -9.84
CA TYR A 404 7.80 -3.15 -10.69
C TYR A 404 8.17 -4.25 -11.67
N LYS A 405 8.13 -5.51 -11.21
CA LYS A 405 8.40 -6.64 -12.09
C LYS A 405 7.35 -6.79 -13.19
N LEU A 406 6.07 -6.64 -12.86
CA LEU A 406 4.98 -6.68 -13.85
C LEU A 406 5.15 -5.60 -14.92
N GLY A 407 5.47 -4.37 -14.54
CA GLY A 407 5.73 -3.28 -15.49
C GLY A 407 6.94 -3.55 -16.38
N ALA A 408 8.03 -4.05 -15.81
CA ALA A 408 9.23 -4.44 -16.56
C ALA A 408 8.93 -5.53 -17.59
N ASP A 409 8.25 -6.61 -17.18
CA ASP A 409 7.91 -7.73 -18.05
C ASP A 409 6.94 -7.30 -19.18
N MET A 410 5.99 -6.41 -18.87
CA MET A 410 5.05 -5.84 -19.85
C MET A 410 5.79 -5.03 -20.93
N TYR A 411 6.64 -4.11 -20.53
CA TYR A 411 7.38 -3.27 -21.46
C TYR A 411 8.39 -4.08 -22.31
N GLU A 412 9.03 -5.10 -21.72
CA GLU A 412 9.88 -6.02 -22.48
C GLU A 412 9.10 -6.79 -23.54
N LYS A 413 7.91 -7.31 -23.18
CA LYS A 413 7.02 -8.02 -24.11
C LYS A 413 6.54 -7.11 -25.25
N ALA A 414 6.38 -5.82 -24.98
CA ALA A 414 6.03 -4.80 -25.96
C ALA A 414 7.24 -4.30 -26.77
N ASN A 415 8.47 -4.78 -26.51
CA ASN A 415 9.74 -4.29 -27.07
C ASN A 415 10.03 -2.80 -26.75
N MET A 416 9.42 -2.26 -25.70
CA MET A 416 9.64 -0.89 -25.21
C MET A 416 10.80 -0.89 -24.20
N TYR A 417 12.01 -1.19 -24.69
CA TYR A 417 13.16 -1.50 -23.83
C TYR A 417 13.67 -0.33 -22.99
N VAL A 418 13.45 0.92 -23.41
CA VAL A 418 13.82 2.10 -22.64
C VAL A 418 13.01 2.17 -21.33
N ASP A 419 11.71 1.97 -21.43
CA ASP A 419 10.84 1.95 -20.27
C ASP A 419 11.04 0.67 -19.44
N ALA A 420 11.21 -0.48 -20.12
CA ALA A 420 11.56 -1.74 -19.46
C ALA A 420 12.83 -1.61 -18.61
N LEU A 421 13.84 -0.87 -19.06
CA LEU A 421 15.07 -0.65 -18.30
C LEU A 421 14.79 0.12 -17.01
N LYS A 422 14.01 1.21 -17.05
CA LYS A 422 13.64 1.99 -15.87
C LYS A 422 12.95 1.13 -14.82
N TRP A 423 11.97 0.31 -15.24
CA TRP A 423 11.22 -0.56 -14.35
C TRP A 423 12.09 -1.70 -13.76
N ASN A 424 12.98 -2.29 -14.57
CA ASN A 424 13.93 -3.29 -14.08
C ASN A 424 14.90 -2.69 -13.05
N VAL A 425 15.41 -1.47 -13.28
CA VAL A 425 16.28 -0.77 -12.32
C VAL A 425 15.55 -0.56 -10.98
N SER A 426 14.30 -0.10 -11.01
CA SER A 426 13.49 0.08 -9.79
C SER A 426 13.25 -1.23 -9.06
N TYR A 427 12.90 -2.30 -9.78
CA TYR A 427 12.73 -3.65 -9.22
C TYR A 427 13.99 -4.12 -8.50
N PHE A 428 15.16 -4.04 -9.16
CA PHE A 428 16.40 -4.53 -8.59
C PHE A 428 16.94 -3.65 -7.46
N ASN A 429 16.67 -2.34 -7.48
CA ASN A 429 17.00 -1.45 -6.36
C ASN A 429 16.25 -1.86 -5.08
N LEU A 430 14.96 -2.20 -5.21
CA LEU A 430 14.18 -2.72 -4.09
C LEU A 430 14.64 -4.12 -3.64
N ARG A 431 15.01 -4.99 -4.57
CA ARG A 431 15.50 -6.33 -4.27
C ARG A 431 16.78 -6.31 -3.44
N ALA A 432 17.64 -5.30 -3.65
CA ALA A 432 18.89 -5.06 -2.92
C ALA A 432 19.95 -6.20 -3.02
N ILE A 433 19.76 -7.17 -3.91
CA ILE A 433 20.69 -8.29 -4.15
C ILE A 433 21.30 -8.13 -5.54
N LYS A 434 22.63 -7.95 -5.60
CA LYS A 434 23.40 -7.84 -6.84
C LYS A 434 24.04 -9.17 -7.21
N ASP A 435 23.20 -10.16 -7.51
CA ASP A 435 23.62 -11.48 -8.01
C ASP A 435 23.89 -11.47 -9.52
N GLU A 436 24.25 -12.61 -10.07
CA GLU A 436 24.50 -12.76 -11.52
C GLU A 436 23.26 -12.41 -12.35
N VAL A 437 22.04 -12.71 -11.84
CA VAL A 437 20.77 -12.38 -12.50
C VAL A 437 20.57 -10.87 -12.62
N TYR A 438 20.90 -10.12 -11.57
CA TYR A 438 20.89 -8.66 -11.57
C TYR A 438 21.70 -8.08 -12.73
N PHE A 439 22.97 -8.45 -12.82
CA PHE A 439 23.88 -7.92 -13.82
C PHE A 439 23.48 -8.35 -15.25
N TYR A 440 23.18 -9.64 -15.42
CA TYR A 440 22.77 -10.16 -16.72
C TYR A 440 21.52 -9.48 -17.24
N LYS A 441 20.49 -9.38 -16.40
CA LYS A 441 19.19 -8.79 -16.79
C LYS A 441 19.34 -7.33 -17.19
N LEU A 442 19.96 -6.51 -16.34
CA LEU A 442 20.14 -5.09 -16.63
C LEU A 442 21.00 -4.85 -17.87
N SER A 443 22.11 -5.60 -18.02
CA SER A 443 22.94 -5.52 -19.23
C SER A 443 22.16 -5.87 -20.50
N SER A 444 21.36 -6.93 -20.45
CA SER A 444 20.57 -7.38 -21.59
C SER A 444 19.49 -6.38 -21.99
N VAL A 445 18.73 -5.86 -21.01
CA VAL A 445 17.66 -4.89 -21.29
C VAL A 445 18.26 -3.55 -21.78
N ALA A 446 19.35 -3.09 -21.17
CA ALA A 446 20.04 -1.87 -21.58
C ALA A 446 20.59 -1.97 -23.02
N LEU A 447 21.16 -3.13 -23.36
CA LEU A 447 21.62 -3.38 -24.74
C LEU A 447 20.46 -3.32 -25.75
N ASN A 448 19.31 -3.91 -25.42
CA ASN A 448 18.12 -3.85 -26.27
C ASN A 448 17.53 -2.43 -26.34
N ALA A 449 17.65 -1.65 -25.27
CA ALA A 449 17.30 -0.22 -25.23
C ALA A 449 18.28 0.64 -26.04
N LYS A 450 19.37 0.06 -26.57
CA LYS A 450 20.49 0.74 -27.25
C LYS A 450 21.18 1.78 -26.36
N ASP A 451 21.12 1.63 -25.05
CA ASP A 451 21.84 2.45 -24.10
C ASP A 451 23.26 1.89 -23.90
N GLY A 452 24.18 2.32 -24.76
CA GLY A 452 25.57 1.86 -24.73
C GLY A 452 26.30 2.24 -23.44
N LEU A 453 25.99 3.43 -22.90
CA LEU A 453 26.62 3.92 -21.66
C LEU A 453 26.24 3.04 -20.47
N PHE A 454 24.93 2.88 -20.23
CA PHE A 454 24.44 2.04 -19.14
C PHE A 454 24.89 0.57 -19.33
N THR A 455 24.87 0.07 -20.58
CA THR A 455 25.31 -1.31 -20.88
C THR A 455 26.78 -1.53 -20.50
N THR A 456 27.68 -0.61 -20.85
CA THR A 456 29.11 -0.74 -20.52
C THR A 456 29.35 -0.56 -19.03
N ASP A 457 28.65 0.35 -18.36
CA ASP A 457 28.82 0.58 -16.94
C ASP A 457 28.40 -0.65 -16.11
N ILE A 458 27.19 -1.16 -16.35
CA ILE A 458 26.70 -2.36 -15.61
C ILE A 458 27.51 -3.61 -15.97
N ALA A 459 28.01 -3.73 -17.22
CA ALA A 459 28.84 -4.84 -17.64
C ALA A 459 30.23 -4.83 -16.96
N LYS A 460 30.84 -3.64 -16.76
CA LYS A 460 32.08 -3.52 -15.97
C LYS A 460 31.88 -3.94 -14.51
N GLN A 461 30.75 -3.53 -13.91
CA GLN A 461 30.39 -3.99 -12.57
C GLN A 461 30.19 -5.52 -12.54
N TYR A 462 29.57 -6.09 -13.59
CA TYR A 462 29.41 -7.53 -13.74
C TYR A 462 30.75 -8.26 -13.80
N ILE A 463 31.71 -7.77 -14.60
CA ILE A 463 33.07 -8.32 -14.69
C ILE A 463 33.76 -8.29 -13.31
N THR A 464 33.63 -7.17 -12.59
CA THR A 464 34.24 -7.04 -11.25
C THR A 464 33.63 -8.02 -10.24
N ALA A 465 32.30 -8.20 -10.25
CA ALA A 465 31.61 -9.08 -9.32
C ALA A 465 31.75 -10.56 -9.68
N PHE A 466 31.86 -10.89 -10.96
CA PHE A 466 31.90 -12.25 -11.50
C PHE A 466 32.94 -12.38 -12.63
N PRO A 467 34.26 -12.30 -12.31
CA PRO A 467 35.32 -12.25 -13.32
C PRO A 467 35.48 -13.55 -14.13
N ASP A 468 34.89 -14.64 -13.67
CA ASP A 468 34.92 -15.94 -14.37
C ASP A 468 33.69 -16.15 -15.27
N ARG A 469 32.83 -15.14 -15.41
CA ARG A 469 31.63 -15.18 -16.27
C ARG A 469 31.83 -14.41 -17.56
N GLN A 470 31.76 -15.09 -18.70
CA GLN A 470 31.96 -14.52 -20.02
C GLN A 470 30.94 -13.41 -20.36
N ASN A 471 29.73 -13.49 -19.78
CA ASN A 471 28.63 -12.60 -20.12
C ASN A 471 28.97 -11.11 -19.88
N GLY A 472 29.65 -10.79 -18.76
CA GLY A 472 30.06 -9.41 -18.45
C GLY A 472 30.95 -8.82 -19.55
N TYR A 473 31.95 -9.58 -19.99
CA TYR A 473 32.86 -9.16 -21.08
C TYR A 473 32.13 -9.00 -22.41
N SER A 474 31.20 -9.91 -22.71
CA SER A 474 30.40 -9.85 -23.94
C SER A 474 29.47 -8.63 -23.96
N PHE A 475 28.82 -8.31 -22.84
CA PHE A 475 27.97 -7.12 -22.75
C PHE A 475 28.81 -5.83 -22.81
N ASN A 476 29.99 -5.80 -22.18
CA ASN A 476 30.91 -4.65 -22.26
C ASN A 476 31.29 -4.35 -23.71
N LEU A 477 31.69 -5.37 -24.49
CA LEU A 477 32.03 -5.17 -25.90
C LEU A 477 30.83 -4.77 -26.76
N LYS A 478 29.64 -5.35 -26.52
CA LYS A 478 28.41 -4.98 -27.23
C LYS A 478 28.00 -3.52 -26.93
N GLY A 479 28.10 -3.11 -25.67
CA GLY A 479 27.85 -1.71 -25.26
C GLY A 479 28.88 -0.75 -25.88
N ALA A 480 30.17 -1.15 -25.88
CA ALA A 480 31.25 -0.38 -26.53
C ALA A 480 30.99 -0.15 -28.02
N LYS A 481 30.43 -1.14 -28.73
CA LYS A 481 30.03 -1.02 -30.13
C LYS A 481 28.90 0.00 -30.35
N LEU A 482 28.01 0.21 -29.38
CA LEU A 482 26.99 1.24 -29.46
C LEU A 482 27.56 2.66 -29.26
N LEU A 483 28.61 2.79 -28.44
CA LEU A 483 29.27 4.07 -28.12
C LEU A 483 30.29 4.50 -29.16
N ASP A 484 30.92 3.55 -29.83
CA ASP A 484 32.04 3.76 -30.75
C ASP A 484 31.74 3.03 -32.07
N THR A 485 30.68 3.45 -32.77
CA THR A 485 30.21 2.77 -33.99
C THR A 485 31.23 2.78 -35.13
N ALA A 486 32.07 3.79 -35.22
CA ALA A 486 33.14 3.91 -36.22
C ALA A 486 34.44 3.19 -35.78
N ASN A 487 34.49 2.69 -34.55
CA ASN A 487 35.66 2.03 -33.97
C ASN A 487 36.95 2.92 -34.03
N ASN A 488 36.78 4.20 -33.76
CA ASN A 488 37.88 5.19 -33.81
C ASN A 488 38.13 5.93 -32.49
N LEU A 489 37.26 5.73 -31.48
CA LEU A 489 37.41 6.30 -30.12
C LEU A 489 38.21 5.41 -29.17
N GLY A 490 38.54 4.18 -29.58
CA GLY A 490 39.26 3.23 -28.78
C GLY A 490 38.40 2.49 -27.71
N ILE A 491 37.11 2.78 -27.66
CA ILE A 491 36.21 2.17 -26.66
C ILE A 491 36.01 0.69 -26.99
N GLN A 492 35.77 0.36 -28.29
CA GLN A 492 35.68 -1.02 -28.75
C GLN A 492 37.00 -1.77 -28.54
N PHE A 493 38.13 -1.13 -28.86
CA PHE A 493 39.46 -1.71 -28.70
C PHE A 493 39.75 -2.11 -27.25
N GLN A 494 39.46 -1.21 -26.29
CA GLN A 494 39.64 -1.50 -24.86
C GLN A 494 38.74 -2.64 -24.40
N ALA A 495 37.49 -2.66 -24.81
CA ALA A 495 36.55 -3.72 -24.44
C ALA A 495 36.94 -5.08 -25.06
N ALA A 496 37.42 -5.10 -26.30
CA ALA A 496 37.93 -6.32 -26.95
C ALA A 496 39.21 -6.84 -26.28
N THR A 497 40.10 -5.92 -25.89
CA THR A 497 41.32 -6.27 -25.15
C THR A 497 40.96 -6.96 -23.81
N LEU A 498 40.09 -6.35 -23.03
CA LEU A 498 39.65 -6.89 -21.76
C LEU A 498 38.93 -8.25 -21.94
N GLN A 499 38.16 -8.42 -22.99
CA GLN A 499 37.54 -9.71 -23.29
C GLN A 499 38.55 -10.75 -23.71
N ASN A 500 39.61 -10.38 -24.45
CA ASN A 500 40.67 -11.30 -24.84
C ASN A 500 41.44 -11.83 -23.62
N GLU A 501 41.68 -11.05 -22.58
CA GLU A 501 42.30 -11.51 -21.33
C GLU A 501 41.50 -12.68 -20.71
N PHE A 502 40.15 -12.61 -20.79
CA PHE A 502 39.29 -13.72 -20.37
C PHE A 502 39.37 -14.92 -21.33
N LEU A 503 39.26 -14.68 -22.65
CA LEU A 503 39.14 -15.73 -23.67
C LEU A 503 40.47 -16.54 -23.79
N LEU A 504 41.62 -15.90 -23.56
CA LEU A 504 42.95 -16.52 -23.59
C LEU A 504 43.18 -17.53 -22.45
N LYS A 505 42.33 -17.61 -21.45
CA LYS A 505 42.35 -18.69 -20.45
C LYS A 505 42.11 -20.08 -21.06
N ASP A 506 41.36 -20.13 -22.18
CA ASP A 506 41.15 -21.35 -22.97
C ASP A 506 41.02 -20.98 -24.47
N PRO A 507 42.14 -20.78 -25.18
CA PRO A 507 42.13 -20.32 -26.58
C PRO A 507 41.47 -21.28 -27.56
N VAL A 508 41.52 -22.58 -27.26
CA VAL A 508 40.94 -23.62 -28.12
C VAL A 508 39.39 -23.51 -28.10
N LYS A 509 38.82 -23.47 -26.93
CA LYS A 509 37.38 -23.32 -26.73
C LYS A 509 36.88 -21.96 -27.22
N ASN A 510 37.64 -20.92 -27.01
CA ASN A 510 37.24 -19.53 -27.27
C ASN A 510 37.74 -18.98 -28.60
N LYS A 511 38.23 -19.83 -29.48
CA LYS A 511 38.88 -19.50 -30.75
C LYS A 511 38.09 -18.45 -31.56
N GLN A 512 36.81 -18.67 -31.77
CA GLN A 512 35.96 -17.76 -32.58
C GLN A 512 35.81 -16.38 -31.91
N GLY A 513 35.69 -16.30 -30.59
CA GLY A 513 35.66 -15.07 -29.83
C GLY A 513 36.94 -14.25 -29.99
N LEU A 514 38.08 -14.89 -29.87
CA LEU A 514 39.41 -14.28 -30.07
C LEU A 514 39.55 -13.72 -31.48
N VAL A 515 39.20 -14.51 -32.51
CA VAL A 515 39.21 -14.07 -33.92
C VAL A 515 38.33 -12.82 -34.11
N ASN A 516 37.10 -12.83 -33.61
CA ASN A 516 36.20 -11.69 -33.72
C ASN A 516 36.77 -10.42 -33.04
N ASN A 517 37.42 -10.58 -31.90
CA ASN A 517 38.03 -9.46 -31.18
C ASN A 517 39.26 -8.93 -31.89
N TYR A 518 40.12 -9.81 -32.47
CA TYR A 518 41.24 -9.34 -33.29
C TYR A 518 40.78 -8.56 -34.53
N TYR A 519 39.66 -8.91 -35.15
CA TYR A 519 39.08 -8.10 -36.20
C TYR A 519 38.62 -6.71 -35.71
N VAL A 520 38.01 -6.62 -34.50
CA VAL A 520 37.68 -5.32 -33.92
C VAL A 520 38.93 -4.48 -33.66
N MET A 521 39.99 -5.08 -33.12
CA MET A 521 41.29 -4.40 -32.86
C MET A 521 41.99 -3.99 -34.15
N MET A 522 41.97 -4.85 -35.17
CA MET A 522 42.48 -4.54 -36.51
C MET A 522 41.78 -3.34 -37.12
N GLY A 523 40.43 -3.32 -37.04
CA GLY A 523 39.64 -2.19 -37.55
C GLY A 523 40.02 -0.88 -36.87
N TYR A 524 40.17 -0.88 -35.53
CA TYR A 524 40.63 0.28 -34.77
C TYR A 524 42.01 0.78 -35.25
N PHE A 525 43.01 -0.11 -35.36
CA PHE A 525 44.34 0.28 -35.80
C PHE A 525 44.35 0.78 -37.25
N ASN A 526 43.51 0.21 -38.12
CA ASN A 526 43.35 0.71 -39.49
C ASN A 526 42.76 2.13 -39.52
N GLU A 527 41.74 2.44 -38.72
CA GLU A 527 41.18 3.79 -38.58
C GLU A 527 42.22 4.80 -38.05
N MET A 528 43.05 4.37 -37.09
CA MET A 528 44.14 5.17 -36.54
C MET A 528 45.35 5.28 -37.47
N LYS A 529 45.30 4.64 -38.66
CA LYS A 529 46.41 4.57 -39.64
C LYS A 529 47.67 3.89 -39.07
N ASP A 530 47.55 3.11 -38.01
CA ASP A 530 48.62 2.28 -37.46
C ASP A 530 48.60 0.91 -38.16
N LEU A 531 49.00 0.92 -39.45
CA LEU A 531 48.90 -0.26 -40.30
C LEU A 531 49.78 -1.40 -39.84
N GLU A 532 50.89 -1.12 -39.15
CA GLU A 532 51.76 -2.14 -38.59
C GLU A 532 51.05 -2.97 -37.54
N LYS A 533 50.37 -2.33 -36.56
CA LYS A 533 49.55 -3.02 -35.56
C LYS A 533 48.35 -3.70 -36.18
N ALA A 534 47.72 -3.09 -37.21
CA ALA A 534 46.62 -3.75 -37.92
C ALA A 534 47.05 -5.06 -38.58
N ILE A 535 48.23 -5.09 -39.22
CA ILE A 535 48.85 -6.32 -39.77
C ILE A 535 49.12 -7.35 -38.65
N GLY A 536 49.65 -6.90 -37.52
CA GLY A 536 49.86 -7.78 -36.35
C GLY A 536 48.57 -8.43 -35.84
N MET A 537 47.43 -7.79 -35.94
CA MET A 537 46.15 -8.40 -35.61
C MET A 537 45.73 -9.47 -36.63
N CYS A 538 46.04 -9.26 -37.94
CA CYS A 538 45.84 -10.31 -38.93
C CYS A 538 46.71 -11.56 -38.61
N ASP A 539 47.96 -11.36 -38.17
CA ASP A 539 48.81 -12.49 -37.76
C ASP A 539 48.20 -13.25 -36.62
N LYS A 540 47.64 -12.58 -35.62
CA LYS A 540 46.95 -13.25 -34.50
C LYS A 540 45.72 -14.06 -34.97
N VAL A 541 44.99 -13.60 -35.97
CA VAL A 541 43.89 -14.36 -36.58
C VAL A 541 44.45 -15.59 -37.29
N LEU A 542 45.51 -15.45 -38.09
CA LEU A 542 46.12 -16.55 -38.85
C LEU A 542 46.82 -17.59 -37.94
N GLU A 543 47.36 -17.18 -36.80
CA GLU A 543 47.84 -18.13 -35.76
C GLU A 543 46.72 -19.06 -35.30
N LEU A 544 45.51 -18.52 -35.10
CA LEU A 544 44.34 -19.29 -34.67
C LEU A 544 43.66 -20.04 -35.85
N MET A 545 43.64 -19.44 -37.01
CA MET A 545 42.96 -19.95 -38.22
C MET A 545 43.94 -19.91 -39.42
N PRO A 546 44.88 -20.84 -39.52
CA PRO A 546 45.82 -20.87 -40.60
C PRO A 546 45.13 -20.93 -41.97
N GLY A 547 45.55 -19.97 -42.87
CA GLY A 547 45.02 -19.94 -44.22
C GLY A 547 43.60 -19.37 -44.38
N GLU A 548 43.06 -18.69 -43.35
CA GLU A 548 41.76 -18.00 -43.46
C GLU A 548 41.79 -16.97 -44.58
N ALA A 549 41.03 -17.24 -45.68
CA ALA A 549 41.16 -16.56 -46.96
C ALA A 549 40.88 -15.05 -46.91
N GLN A 550 39.95 -14.62 -46.05
CA GLN A 550 39.59 -13.20 -45.89
C GLN A 550 40.71 -12.45 -45.17
N THR A 551 41.26 -13.01 -44.10
CA THR A 551 42.38 -12.41 -43.34
C THR A 551 43.63 -12.29 -44.18
N VAL A 552 43.95 -13.33 -45.01
CA VAL A 552 45.11 -13.28 -45.92
C VAL A 552 44.98 -12.09 -46.88
N LYS A 553 43.81 -11.92 -47.53
CA LYS A 553 43.57 -10.77 -48.45
C LYS A 553 43.64 -9.42 -47.75
N ILE A 554 43.08 -9.31 -46.55
CA ILE A 554 43.15 -8.07 -45.77
C ILE A 554 44.59 -7.77 -45.40
N LYS A 555 45.38 -8.76 -44.93
CA LYS A 555 46.77 -8.58 -44.60
C LYS A 555 47.61 -8.11 -45.80
N GLU A 556 47.43 -8.73 -46.99
CA GLU A 556 48.09 -8.31 -48.23
C GLU A 556 47.78 -6.85 -48.57
N SER A 557 46.53 -6.46 -48.47
CA SER A 557 46.09 -5.05 -48.74
C SER A 557 46.72 -4.09 -47.74
N LEU A 558 46.66 -4.39 -46.45
CA LEU A 558 47.25 -3.56 -45.38
C LEU A 558 48.77 -3.42 -45.56
N THR A 559 49.47 -4.52 -45.88
CA THR A 559 50.91 -4.54 -46.11
C THR A 559 51.29 -3.64 -47.28
N LYS A 560 50.57 -3.73 -48.41
CA LYS A 560 50.78 -2.85 -49.58
C LYS A 560 50.60 -1.40 -49.22
N ASN A 561 49.53 -1.05 -48.49
CA ASN A 561 49.29 0.32 -48.06
C ASN A 561 50.34 0.84 -47.10
N TRP A 562 50.82 -0.02 -46.17
CA TRP A 562 51.89 0.31 -45.23
C TRP A 562 53.23 0.60 -45.92
N GLU A 563 53.59 -0.19 -46.95
CA GLU A 563 54.78 0.07 -47.77
C GLU A 563 54.71 1.41 -48.54
N ILE A 564 53.53 1.75 -49.06
CA ILE A 564 53.29 3.03 -49.70
C ILE A 564 53.48 4.18 -48.69
N LEU A 565 52.88 4.09 -47.51
CA LEU A 565 53.03 5.10 -46.45
C LEU A 565 54.49 5.28 -46.00
N LYS A 566 55.22 4.20 -45.82
CA LYS A 566 56.68 4.25 -45.51
C LYS A 566 57.47 5.00 -46.57
N LYS A 567 57.22 4.72 -47.86
CA LYS A 567 57.87 5.43 -48.96
C LYS A 567 57.54 6.92 -48.99
N MET A 568 56.28 7.30 -48.69
CA MET A 568 55.90 8.72 -48.62
C MET A 568 56.59 9.44 -47.45
N GLN A 569 56.67 8.81 -46.27
CA GLN A 569 57.34 9.37 -45.10
C GLN A 569 58.87 9.48 -45.28
N SER A 570 59.51 8.50 -45.95
CA SER A 570 60.95 8.57 -46.24
C SER A 570 61.30 9.70 -47.22
N ASN A 571 60.40 10.00 -48.13
CA ASN A 571 60.59 11.11 -49.14
C ASN A 571 60.31 12.52 -48.54
N GLN A 572 59.73 12.62 -47.35
CA GLN A 572 59.45 13.86 -46.63
C GLN A 572 60.52 14.26 -45.60
N LYS A 573 61.62 13.49 -45.41
CA LYS A 573 62.71 13.96 -44.58
C LYS A 573 63.42 15.12 -45.27
N PRO A 574 63.55 16.30 -44.61
CA PRO A 574 64.30 17.43 -45.23
C PRO A 574 65.77 17.04 -45.42
N ALA A 575 66.28 17.43 -46.60
CA ALA A 575 67.72 17.33 -46.85
C ALA A 575 68.50 18.04 -45.74
N SER A 576 69.45 17.38 -45.15
CA SER A 576 70.35 17.92 -44.14
C SER A 576 70.93 19.27 -44.57
N ALA A 577 70.73 20.26 -43.70
CA ALA A 577 71.39 21.57 -43.87
C ALA A 577 72.90 21.35 -43.93
N THR A 578 73.48 21.77 -45.05
CA THR A 578 74.93 21.88 -45.28
C THR A 578 75.52 22.86 -44.24
N PRO A 579 76.62 22.60 -43.59
CA PRO A 579 77.23 23.58 -42.71
C PRO A 579 77.86 24.71 -43.55
N THR A 580 77.40 25.91 -43.41
CA THR A 580 78.05 27.10 -43.89
C THR A 580 79.36 27.30 -43.10
N GLN A 581 80.53 27.16 -43.78
CA GLN A 581 81.81 27.62 -43.25
C GLN A 581 81.78 29.14 -43.09
N ASN A 582 81.90 29.57 -41.82
CA ASN A 582 82.34 30.95 -41.58
C ASN A 582 83.81 31.09 -41.86
N GLN A 583 84.16 31.93 -42.86
CA GLN A 583 85.45 32.65 -42.97
C GLN A 583 85.23 34.11 -42.55
N ASN A 584 86.07 34.50 -41.57
CA ASN A 584 86.44 35.84 -41.08
C ASN A 584 85.46 36.53 -40.15
#